data_b66a12116f9e2a0ed82b9b6265591c93
#
_entry.id   b66a12116f9e2a0ed82b9b6265591c93
#
_cell.length_a   1.000
_cell.length_b   1.000
_cell.length_c   1.000
_cell.angle_alpha   90.00
_cell.angle_beta   90.00
_cell.angle_gamma   90.00
#
_symmetry.space_group_name_H-M   'P 1'
#
loop_
_entity.id
_entity.type
_entity.pdbx_description
1 polymer ?
#
loop_
_entity_poly.entity_id
_entity_poly.type
_entity_poly.pdbx_seq_one_letter_code
_entity_poly.pdbx_strand_id
1 'polypeptide(L)'
;GFGGHGRFHERELAADQSMMQVNMVTLTNLTHLYLPGMLERNHGRILNVSSTASFMPGPLQAVYYATKAYVTSLTQAIAEEISDSKVTATALCPGFVNTGFAEASNLEGVDALKNAKSAESVARCGYAAMLKGDLVAFNEGGLKFMLNWIVPLLPRKAVLRMSRGIMEKRPA
;
A
#
# COMPACT_ATOMS: atom_id res chain seq x y z
N GLY A 1 -9.69 -2.49 -0.11
CA GLY A 1 -9.32 -1.37 -0.95
C GLY A 1 -9.20 -1.80 -2.41
N PHE A 2 -9.25 -0.85 -3.31
CA PHE A 2 -9.13 -1.08 -4.75
C PHE A 2 -8.29 0.04 -5.39
N GLY A 3 -7.88 -0.16 -6.62
CA GLY A 3 -7.12 0.78 -7.44
C GLY A 3 -7.92 1.26 -8.65
N GLY A 4 -7.21 1.80 -9.63
CA GLY A 4 -7.83 2.20 -10.89
C GLY A 4 -6.77 2.61 -11.90
N HIS A 5 -6.81 2.02 -13.09
CA HIS A 5 -5.83 2.24 -14.14
C HIS A 5 -6.36 3.21 -15.20
N GLY A 6 -5.52 4.12 -15.66
CA GLY A 6 -5.80 5.09 -16.73
C GLY A 6 -5.14 6.44 -16.46
N ARG A 7 -5.10 7.30 -17.47
CA ARG A 7 -4.62 8.68 -17.30
C ARG A 7 -5.59 9.44 -16.40
N PHE A 8 -5.07 10.25 -15.49
CA PHE A 8 -5.85 10.93 -14.46
C PHE A 8 -7.07 11.70 -15.02
N HIS A 9 -6.90 12.43 -16.11
CA HIS A 9 -7.97 13.24 -16.73
C HIS A 9 -9.00 12.41 -17.55
N GLU A 10 -8.72 11.12 -17.79
CA GLU A 10 -9.60 10.21 -18.53
C GLU A 10 -10.42 9.31 -17.57
N ARG A 11 -10.15 9.39 -16.28
CA ARG A 11 -10.81 8.57 -15.27
C ARG A 11 -12.06 9.25 -14.73
N GLU A 12 -13.04 8.44 -14.35
CA GLU A 12 -14.24 8.91 -13.68
C GLU A 12 -13.91 9.43 -12.28
N LEU A 13 -14.21 10.70 -12.00
CA LEU A 13 -13.94 11.34 -10.72
C LEU A 13 -14.61 10.59 -9.56
N ALA A 14 -15.86 10.12 -9.75
CA ALA A 14 -16.59 9.38 -8.72
C ALA A 14 -15.91 8.06 -8.32
N ALA A 15 -15.25 7.37 -9.28
CA ALA A 15 -14.49 6.16 -8.99
C ALA A 15 -13.24 6.48 -8.14
N ASP A 16 -12.54 7.56 -8.45
CA ASP A 16 -11.38 8.00 -7.67
C ASP A 16 -11.78 8.50 -6.28
N GLN A 17 -12.90 9.21 -6.15
CA GLN A 17 -13.45 9.61 -4.84
C GLN A 17 -13.83 8.39 -3.98
N SER A 18 -14.49 7.39 -4.58
CA SER A 18 -14.82 6.14 -3.91
C SER A 18 -13.56 5.39 -3.45
N MET A 19 -12.51 5.38 -4.27
CA MET A 19 -11.19 4.80 -3.90
C MET A 19 -10.58 5.53 -2.70
N MET A 20 -10.58 6.85 -2.69
CA MET A 20 -10.10 7.65 -1.55
C MET A 20 -10.91 7.38 -0.30
N GLN A 21 -12.25 7.31 -0.43
CA GLN A 21 -13.14 7.01 0.69
C GLN A 21 -12.82 5.67 1.35
N VAL A 22 -12.61 4.61 0.57
CA VAL A 22 -12.30 3.28 1.09
C VAL A 22 -10.85 3.19 1.59
N ASN A 23 -9.89 3.61 0.76
CA ASN A 23 -8.46 3.38 1.05
C ASN A 23 -7.92 4.32 2.14
N MET A 24 -8.48 5.51 2.32
CA MET A 24 -8.00 6.52 3.26
C MET A 24 -9.01 6.77 4.39
N VAL A 25 -10.18 7.30 4.07
CA VAL A 25 -11.14 7.78 5.09
C VAL A 25 -11.64 6.63 5.97
N THR A 26 -12.11 5.54 5.36
CA THR A 26 -12.61 4.38 6.12
C THR A 26 -11.50 3.74 6.96
N LEU A 27 -10.29 3.58 6.42
CA LEU A 27 -9.14 3.05 7.16
C LEU A 27 -8.79 3.94 8.36
N THR A 28 -8.75 5.27 8.16
CA THR A 28 -8.49 6.24 9.24
C THR A 28 -9.55 6.14 10.33
N ASN A 29 -10.83 6.13 9.94
CA ASN A 29 -11.94 6.05 10.88
C ASN A 29 -11.89 4.76 11.71
N LEU A 30 -11.63 3.61 11.08
CA LEU A 30 -11.49 2.34 11.79
C LEU A 30 -10.30 2.36 12.75
N THR A 31 -9.15 2.86 12.30
CA THR A 31 -7.97 2.97 13.16
C THR A 31 -8.25 3.87 14.36
N HIS A 32 -8.86 5.04 14.14
CA HIS A 32 -9.23 5.98 15.21
C HIS A 32 -10.26 5.40 16.18
N LEU A 33 -11.23 4.62 15.68
CA LEU A 33 -12.28 4.01 16.50
C LEU A 33 -11.74 2.94 17.46
N TYR A 34 -10.80 2.11 16.99
CA TYR A 34 -10.32 0.96 17.78
C TYR A 34 -9.09 1.25 18.61
N LEU A 35 -8.27 2.23 18.26
CA LEU A 35 -7.02 2.53 18.93
C LEU A 35 -7.19 2.92 20.41
N PRO A 36 -8.16 3.79 20.81
CA PRO A 36 -8.31 4.18 22.22
C PRO A 36 -8.51 2.99 23.15
N GLY A 37 -9.42 2.08 22.82
CA GLY A 37 -9.65 0.88 23.65
C GLY A 37 -8.47 -0.09 23.67
N MET A 38 -7.60 -0.09 22.64
CA MET A 38 -6.33 -0.83 22.67
C MET A 38 -5.34 -0.19 23.66
N LEU A 39 -5.25 1.14 23.69
CA LEU A 39 -4.39 1.89 24.59
C LEU A 39 -4.84 1.75 26.04
N GLU A 40 -6.15 1.85 26.32
CA GLU A 40 -6.70 1.67 27.69
C GLU A 40 -6.32 0.32 28.30
N ARG A 41 -6.39 -0.78 27.54
CA ARG A 41 -5.98 -2.10 28.00
C ARG A 41 -4.50 -2.40 27.80
N ASN A 42 -3.74 -1.43 27.27
CA ASN A 42 -2.31 -1.54 26.94
C ASN A 42 -1.98 -2.81 26.13
N HIS A 43 -2.88 -3.19 25.21
CA HIS A 43 -2.77 -4.39 24.38
C HIS A 43 -3.56 -4.25 23.09
N GLY A 44 -2.88 -4.40 21.96
CA GLY A 44 -3.50 -4.36 20.63
C GLY A 44 -2.47 -4.38 19.51
N ARG A 45 -2.92 -4.77 18.33
CA ARG A 45 -2.11 -4.74 17.12
C ARG A 45 -2.95 -4.26 15.93
N ILE A 46 -2.41 -3.33 15.18
CA ILE A 46 -3.03 -2.80 13.96
C ILE A 46 -2.17 -3.22 12.79
N LEU A 47 -2.80 -3.82 11.76
CA LEU A 47 -2.18 -4.12 10.48
C LEU A 47 -2.92 -3.36 9.38
N ASN A 48 -2.31 -2.29 8.90
CA ASN A 48 -2.83 -1.52 7.77
C ASN A 48 -2.23 -2.03 6.45
N VAL A 49 -3.07 -2.43 5.52
CA VAL A 49 -2.62 -2.93 4.21
C VAL A 49 -2.39 -1.77 3.26
N SER A 50 -1.12 -1.42 3.08
CA SER A 50 -0.63 -0.45 2.11
C SER A 50 -0.25 -1.14 0.78
N SER A 51 0.87 -0.79 0.20
CA SER A 51 1.44 -1.36 -1.03
C SER A 51 2.87 -0.86 -1.23
N THR A 52 3.67 -1.57 -2.04
CA THR A 52 4.93 -1.04 -2.60
C THR A 52 4.72 0.24 -3.42
N ALA A 53 3.51 0.47 -3.94
CA ALA A 53 3.10 1.71 -4.59
C ALA A 53 3.24 2.96 -3.69
N SER A 54 3.30 2.80 -2.36
CA SER A 54 3.43 3.91 -1.42
C SER A 54 4.79 4.62 -1.42
N PHE A 55 5.80 4.01 -2.05
CA PHE A 55 7.18 4.51 -2.02
C PHE A 55 7.59 5.35 -3.24
N MET A 56 6.70 5.51 -4.20
CA MET A 56 6.97 6.29 -5.41
C MET A 56 5.70 6.83 -6.04
N PRO A 57 5.76 7.90 -6.86
CA PRO A 57 4.60 8.35 -7.63
C PRO A 57 4.27 7.35 -8.74
N GLY A 58 2.98 7.10 -9.00
CA GLY A 58 2.50 6.10 -9.97
C GLY A 58 1.69 6.70 -11.13
N PRO A 59 2.33 7.11 -12.25
CA PRO A 59 1.57 7.43 -13.47
C PRO A 59 0.67 6.27 -13.88
N LEU A 60 -0.48 6.55 -14.47
CA LEU A 60 -1.57 5.63 -14.80
C LEU A 60 -2.33 5.05 -13.59
N GLN A 61 -1.86 5.30 -12.36
CA GLN A 61 -2.54 4.95 -11.10
C GLN A 61 -2.37 6.05 -10.05
N ALA A 62 -2.38 7.31 -10.45
CA ALA A 62 -2.00 8.46 -9.62
C ALA A 62 -2.71 8.49 -8.25
N VAL A 63 -4.04 8.35 -8.24
CA VAL A 63 -4.84 8.38 -7.01
C VAL A 63 -4.54 7.16 -6.13
N TYR A 64 -4.44 5.95 -6.70
CA TYR A 64 -4.13 4.75 -5.93
C TYR A 64 -2.78 4.86 -5.21
N TYR A 65 -1.71 5.25 -5.91
CA TYR A 65 -0.38 5.43 -5.30
C TYR A 65 -0.41 6.47 -4.18
N ALA A 66 -1.11 7.58 -4.39
CA ALA A 66 -1.30 8.61 -3.37
C ALA A 66 -2.04 8.08 -2.14
N THR A 67 -3.12 7.28 -2.32
CA THR A 67 -3.84 6.68 -1.20
C THR A 67 -2.96 5.71 -0.41
N LYS A 68 -2.09 4.95 -1.09
CA LYS A 68 -1.19 4.00 -0.41
C LYS A 68 -0.03 4.71 0.30
N ALA A 69 0.48 5.82 -0.26
CA ALA A 69 1.44 6.69 0.42
C ALA A 69 0.84 7.28 1.71
N TYR A 70 -0.43 7.71 1.66
CA TYR A 70 -1.17 8.14 2.84
C TYR A 70 -1.22 7.05 3.92
N VAL A 71 -1.62 5.82 3.55
CA VAL A 71 -1.73 4.69 4.51
C VAL A 71 -0.40 4.37 5.17
N THR A 72 0.70 4.33 4.39
CA THR A 72 2.03 4.06 4.93
C THR A 72 2.47 5.17 5.88
N SER A 73 2.32 6.43 5.50
CA SER A 73 2.69 7.59 6.31
C SER A 73 1.88 7.65 7.60
N LEU A 74 0.54 7.52 7.51
CA LEU A 74 -0.34 7.52 8.68
C LEU A 74 0.02 6.41 9.68
N THR A 75 0.24 5.19 9.17
CA THR A 75 0.53 4.05 10.04
C THR A 75 1.85 4.23 10.78
N GLN A 76 2.88 4.75 10.13
CA GLN A 76 4.17 5.03 10.76
C GLN A 76 4.08 6.13 11.81
N ALA A 77 3.33 7.21 11.53
CA ALA A 77 3.12 8.29 12.48
C ALA A 77 2.40 7.79 13.74
N ILE A 78 1.31 7.03 13.56
CA ILE A 78 0.58 6.42 14.69
C ILE A 78 1.50 5.49 15.50
N ALA A 79 2.29 4.66 14.82
CA ALA A 79 3.20 3.74 15.51
C ALA A 79 4.19 4.46 16.43
N GLU A 80 4.70 5.63 16.01
CA GLU A 80 5.57 6.47 16.85
C GLU A 80 4.81 7.11 18.00
N GLU A 81 3.62 7.67 17.75
CA GLU A 81 2.79 8.31 18.76
C GLU A 81 2.38 7.37 19.92
N ILE A 82 2.31 6.06 19.66
CA ILE A 82 1.92 5.04 20.65
C ILE A 82 3.11 4.21 21.17
N SER A 83 4.34 4.64 20.88
CA SER A 83 5.57 3.89 21.19
C SER A 83 5.82 3.65 22.69
N ASP A 84 5.18 4.42 23.55
CA ASP A 84 5.21 4.27 25.02
C ASP A 84 4.24 3.18 25.53
N SER A 85 3.46 2.56 24.67
CA SER A 85 2.50 1.49 24.97
C SER A 85 2.94 0.12 24.45
N LYS A 86 2.18 -0.93 24.78
CA LYS A 86 2.33 -2.27 24.19
C LYS A 86 1.49 -2.46 22.90
N VAL A 87 0.84 -1.41 22.43
CA VAL A 87 0.10 -1.42 21.18
C VAL A 87 1.05 -1.17 20.02
N THR A 88 0.87 -1.86 18.90
CA THR A 88 1.72 -1.69 17.73
C THR A 88 0.88 -1.44 16.48
N ALA A 89 1.43 -0.66 15.54
CA ALA A 89 0.84 -0.43 14.23
C ALA A 89 1.87 -0.79 13.13
N THR A 90 1.47 -1.67 12.22
CA THR A 90 2.31 -2.19 11.13
C THR A 90 1.71 -1.83 9.78
N ALA A 91 2.50 -1.28 8.88
CA ALA A 91 2.13 -1.08 7.48
C ALA A 91 2.61 -2.28 6.64
N LEU A 92 1.70 -3.09 6.12
CA LEU A 92 2.03 -4.14 5.15
C LEU A 92 2.09 -3.54 3.75
N CYS A 93 3.23 -3.66 3.09
CA CYS A 93 3.50 -3.10 1.76
C CYS A 93 3.79 -4.21 0.74
N PRO A 94 2.75 -4.94 0.28
CA PRO A 94 2.94 -5.99 -0.71
C PRO A 94 3.21 -5.42 -2.10
N GLY A 95 3.91 -6.21 -2.93
CA GLY A 95 3.92 -6.06 -4.37
C GLY A 95 2.60 -6.51 -5.01
N PHE A 96 2.64 -7.06 -6.22
CA PHE A 96 1.45 -7.62 -6.85
C PHE A 96 1.02 -8.91 -6.16
N VAL A 97 -0.30 -9.02 -5.91
CA VAL A 97 -0.91 -10.17 -5.24
C VAL A 97 -2.00 -10.74 -6.13
N ASN A 98 -1.99 -12.06 -6.29
CA ASN A 98 -3.01 -12.76 -7.07
C ASN A 98 -4.34 -12.80 -6.31
N THR A 99 -5.21 -11.86 -6.63
CA THR A 99 -6.55 -11.66 -6.05
C THR A 99 -7.45 -10.99 -7.08
N GLY A 100 -8.72 -10.78 -6.79
CA GLY A 100 -9.63 -9.96 -7.61
C GLY A 100 -9.24 -8.47 -7.71
N PHE A 101 -8.11 -8.05 -7.12
CA PHE A 101 -7.66 -6.66 -7.18
C PHE A 101 -7.31 -6.20 -8.60
N ALA A 102 -6.71 -7.09 -9.41
CA ALA A 102 -6.32 -6.76 -10.79
C ALA A 102 -7.54 -6.42 -11.65
N GLU A 103 -8.60 -7.23 -11.56
CA GLU A 103 -9.88 -7.00 -12.23
C GLU A 103 -10.56 -5.73 -11.71
N ALA A 104 -10.73 -5.61 -10.39
CA ALA A 104 -11.36 -4.45 -9.75
C ALA A 104 -10.61 -3.12 -10.01
N SER A 105 -9.34 -3.18 -10.40
CA SER A 105 -8.47 -2.03 -10.67
C SER A 105 -8.19 -1.79 -12.15
N ASN A 106 -8.80 -2.59 -13.04
CA ASN A 106 -8.56 -2.56 -14.50
C ASN A 106 -7.06 -2.69 -14.85
N LEU A 107 -6.39 -3.68 -14.25
CA LEU A 107 -4.95 -3.94 -14.43
C LEU A 107 -4.64 -5.11 -15.37
N GLU A 108 -5.65 -5.75 -15.94
CA GLU A 108 -5.44 -6.82 -16.92
C GLU A 108 -4.57 -6.31 -18.08
N GLY A 109 -3.60 -7.11 -18.48
CA GLY A 109 -2.60 -6.74 -19.51
C GLY A 109 -1.37 -6.01 -18.96
N VAL A 110 -1.28 -5.77 -17.66
CA VAL A 110 -0.05 -5.27 -17.01
C VAL A 110 0.89 -6.44 -16.76
N ASP A 111 2.08 -6.44 -17.36
CA ASP A 111 3.03 -7.56 -17.27
C ASP A 111 3.49 -7.89 -15.84
N ALA A 112 3.58 -6.90 -14.98
CA ALA A 112 4.00 -7.08 -13.59
C ALA A 112 3.10 -8.04 -12.79
N LEU A 113 1.84 -8.24 -13.22
CA LEU A 113 0.93 -9.22 -12.63
C LEU A 113 1.37 -10.69 -12.82
N LYS A 114 2.20 -10.98 -13.82
CA LYS A 114 2.71 -12.34 -14.09
C LYS A 114 3.55 -12.88 -12.91
N ASN A 115 4.12 -11.99 -12.10
CA ASN A 115 4.93 -12.34 -10.94
C ASN A 115 4.19 -12.15 -9.61
N ALA A 116 2.86 -12.02 -9.65
CA ALA A 116 2.03 -11.80 -8.46
C ALA A 116 2.17 -12.96 -7.46
N LYS A 117 2.29 -12.63 -6.19
CA LYS A 117 2.39 -13.60 -5.10
C LYS A 117 1.00 -14.08 -4.67
N SER A 118 0.93 -15.25 -4.04
CA SER A 118 -0.35 -15.74 -3.51
C SER A 118 -0.83 -14.88 -2.34
N ALA A 119 -2.15 -14.68 -2.24
CA ALA A 119 -2.77 -13.94 -1.15
C ALA A 119 -2.40 -14.54 0.21
N GLU A 120 -2.35 -15.88 0.30
CA GLU A 120 -1.98 -16.58 1.52
C GLU A 120 -0.55 -16.24 1.97
N SER A 121 0.43 -16.28 1.06
CA SER A 121 1.83 -15.98 1.40
C SER A 121 2.00 -14.54 1.91
N VAL A 122 1.29 -13.59 1.31
CA VAL A 122 1.30 -12.19 1.71
C VAL A 122 0.62 -12.00 3.07
N ALA A 123 -0.52 -12.66 3.29
CA ALA A 123 -1.24 -12.62 4.57
C ALA A 123 -0.38 -13.20 5.72
N ARG A 124 0.27 -14.34 5.52
CA ARG A 124 1.19 -14.93 6.50
C ARG A 124 2.36 -14.00 6.83
N CYS A 125 2.95 -13.36 5.82
CA CYS A 125 4.02 -12.38 6.01
C CYS A 125 3.53 -11.18 6.84
N GLY A 126 2.40 -10.59 6.47
CA GLY A 126 1.81 -9.46 7.19
C GLY A 126 1.43 -9.80 8.63
N TYR A 127 0.82 -10.96 8.85
CA TYR A 127 0.46 -11.43 10.18
C TYR A 127 1.70 -11.65 11.08
N ALA A 128 2.73 -12.29 10.55
CA ALA A 128 3.98 -12.49 11.29
C ALA A 128 4.67 -11.16 11.65
N ALA A 129 4.69 -10.20 10.71
CA ALA A 129 5.25 -8.88 10.95
C ALA A 129 4.44 -8.09 12.00
N MET A 130 3.10 -8.15 11.94
CA MET A 130 2.21 -7.56 12.93
C MET A 130 2.47 -8.13 14.34
N LEU A 131 2.65 -9.46 14.46
CA LEU A 131 2.95 -10.09 15.75
C LEU A 131 4.30 -9.65 16.33
N LYS A 132 5.29 -9.35 15.49
CA LYS A 132 6.59 -8.83 15.89
C LYS A 132 6.56 -7.33 16.21
N GLY A 133 5.54 -6.59 15.77
CA GLY A 133 5.48 -5.14 15.84
C GLY A 133 6.39 -4.44 14.83
N ASP A 134 6.66 -5.07 13.67
CA ASP A 134 7.46 -4.44 12.61
C ASP A 134 6.73 -3.19 12.10
N LEU A 135 7.46 -2.07 11.96
CA LEU A 135 6.88 -0.81 11.50
C LEU A 135 6.37 -0.89 10.04
N VAL A 136 7.19 -1.47 9.16
CA VAL A 136 6.86 -1.68 7.74
C VAL A 136 7.26 -3.09 7.32
N ALA A 137 6.32 -3.83 6.76
CA ALA A 137 6.52 -5.19 6.28
C ALA A 137 6.44 -5.28 4.76
N PHE A 138 7.39 -5.98 4.16
CA PHE A 138 7.41 -6.32 2.74
C PHE A 138 7.41 -7.84 2.60
N ASN A 139 6.61 -8.34 1.66
CA ASN A 139 6.62 -9.79 1.36
C ASN A 139 7.75 -10.22 0.42
N GLU A 140 8.53 -9.28 -0.12
CA GLU A 140 9.65 -9.52 -1.03
C GLU A 140 10.87 -8.68 -0.62
N GLY A 141 11.95 -9.36 -0.22
CA GLY A 141 13.18 -8.70 0.26
C GLY A 141 13.86 -7.84 -0.79
N GLY A 142 13.83 -8.25 -2.06
CA GLY A 142 14.37 -7.47 -3.18
C GLY A 142 13.64 -6.13 -3.37
N LEU A 143 12.31 -6.14 -3.27
CA LEU A 143 11.50 -4.90 -3.32
C LEU A 143 11.77 -4.02 -2.12
N LYS A 144 11.89 -4.59 -0.91
CA LYS A 144 12.27 -3.84 0.29
C LYS A 144 13.59 -3.09 0.09
N PHE A 145 14.61 -3.76 -0.41
CA PHE A 145 15.92 -3.15 -0.64
C PHE A 145 15.83 -2.04 -1.70
N MET A 146 15.21 -2.33 -2.84
CA MET A 146 15.07 -1.38 -3.94
C MET A 146 14.33 -0.10 -3.51
N LEU A 147 13.18 -0.25 -2.82
CA LEU A 147 12.32 0.87 -2.46
C LEU A 147 12.89 1.75 -1.34
N ASN A 148 13.65 1.17 -0.40
CA ASN A 148 14.20 1.93 0.71
C ASN A 148 15.59 2.55 0.41
N TRP A 149 16.38 1.93 -0.49
CA TRP A 149 17.75 2.33 -0.68
C TRP A 149 18.09 2.82 -2.09
N ILE A 150 17.43 2.30 -3.12
CA ILE A 150 17.74 2.66 -4.52
C ILE A 150 16.80 3.77 -4.99
N VAL A 151 15.50 3.58 -4.91
CA VAL A 151 14.50 4.53 -5.42
C VAL A 151 14.67 5.95 -4.85
N PRO A 152 14.93 6.16 -3.55
CA PRO A 152 15.13 7.50 -3.00
C PRO A 152 16.35 8.25 -3.55
N LEU A 153 17.35 7.54 -4.05
CA LEU A 153 18.57 8.12 -4.62
C LEU A 153 18.45 8.44 -6.12
N LEU A 154 17.43 7.93 -6.78
CA LEU A 154 17.20 8.16 -8.20
C LEU A 154 16.61 9.56 -8.47
N PRO A 155 16.98 10.21 -9.60
CA PRO A 155 16.31 11.42 -10.04
C PRO A 155 14.80 11.19 -10.19
N ARG A 156 14.01 12.14 -9.73
CA ARG A 156 12.53 12.04 -9.74
C ARG A 156 11.95 11.67 -11.11
N LYS A 157 12.49 12.24 -12.20
CA LYS A 157 12.04 11.91 -13.56
C LYS A 157 12.34 10.45 -13.96
N ALA A 158 13.42 9.87 -13.45
CA ALA A 158 13.75 8.46 -13.69
C ALA A 158 12.75 7.54 -12.96
N VAL A 159 12.45 7.83 -11.70
CA VAL A 159 11.43 7.10 -10.92
C VAL A 159 10.07 7.16 -11.60
N LEU A 160 9.63 8.32 -12.09
CA LEU A 160 8.36 8.48 -12.81
C LEU A 160 8.31 7.63 -14.09
N ARG A 161 9.39 7.59 -14.88
CA ARG A 161 9.45 6.77 -16.10
C ARG A 161 9.43 5.28 -15.78
N MET A 162 10.20 4.86 -14.77
CA MET A 162 10.23 3.48 -14.29
C MET A 162 8.85 3.03 -13.80
N SER A 163 8.22 3.80 -12.93
CA SER A 163 6.90 3.50 -12.38
C SER A 163 5.83 3.47 -13.47
N ARG A 164 5.88 4.41 -14.44
CA ARG A 164 4.99 4.39 -15.61
C ARG A 164 5.17 3.11 -16.42
N GLY A 165 6.40 2.72 -16.74
CA GLY A 165 6.68 1.51 -17.53
C GLY A 165 6.16 0.23 -16.87
N ILE A 166 6.17 0.16 -15.51
CA ILE A 166 5.59 -0.97 -14.77
C ILE A 166 4.07 -1.06 -14.98
N MET A 167 3.39 0.09 -15.14
CA MET A 167 1.93 0.18 -15.25
C MET A 167 1.43 0.22 -16.70
N GLU A 168 2.29 0.32 -17.70
CA GLU A 168 1.87 0.29 -19.10
C GLU A 168 1.36 -1.11 -19.48
N LYS A 169 0.17 -1.13 -20.07
CA LYS A 169 -0.39 -2.36 -20.68
C LYS A 169 0.32 -2.61 -22.00
N ARG A 170 0.67 -3.86 -22.27
CA ARG A 170 1.09 -4.22 -23.63
C ARG A 170 -0.09 -4.20 -24.57
N PRO A 171 0.07 -3.70 -25.80
CA PRO A 171 -0.92 -3.95 -26.83
C PRO A 171 -1.06 -5.47 -27.02
N ALA A 172 -2.32 -5.91 -27.18
CA ALA A 172 -2.67 -7.30 -27.47
C ALA A 172 -2.13 -7.72 -28.83
#